data_063c0b65b8bb4079947cb63be46843fb
#
_entry.id   063c0b65b8bb4079947cb63be46843fb
#
_cell.length_a   1.000
_cell.length_b   1.000
_cell.length_c   1.000
_cell.angle_alpha   90.00
_cell.angle_beta   90.00
_cell.angle_gamma   90.00
#
_symmetry.space_group_name_H-M   'P 1'
#
loop_
_entity.id
_entity.type
_entity.pdbx_description
1 polymer ?
#
loop_
_entity_poly.entity_id
_entity_poly.type
_entity_poly.pdbx_seq_one_letter_code
_entity_poly.pdbx_strand_id
1 'polypeptide(L)'
;MTPANGPILLTIATRKGLWFYRANAARSNWQLEGPHFLGHEIHHAVLDPRDKRTLLVAAKTGHLGPTVFRSQDFGATWKEAAQPPAFRKAAEGERALAVNHVFWLSPGHATEPGTWFAGTSPEGLFRTRDGGVSWEPMPGYNDHPVYSKGVAGVGGTPDGPVLHSILVDPRDPNHMYLSVSGELGGTFESLDAGATWRPVNKGVRVDFQPDPYPEVGQDPHCVRLHPLRPDVLYQQNHVGIYRLYRPDEKWERIGDNMPRDVGDIGFPMVLHPRDPATCWVFPMDGSDVWPRVSPGGKPAVYKTSDSGKSWTRCDTGLPREQAWMTVRRQAMTGDAHDPVGLYFATTHGELWASFDEAASWQCLRRKLPQIHAVEAFEL
;
A
#
# COMPACT_ATOMS: atom_id res chain seq x y z
N MET A 1 7.55 7.29 19.57
CA MET A 1 7.64 8.50 18.73
C MET A 1 6.99 9.65 19.49
N THR A 2 7.66 10.79 19.55
CA THR A 2 7.00 12.04 19.93
C THR A 2 5.98 12.37 18.84
N PRO A 3 4.76 12.88 19.18
CA PRO A 3 3.83 13.34 18.15
C PRO A 3 4.51 14.37 17.26
N ALA A 4 4.37 14.22 15.97
CA ALA A 4 4.85 15.22 15.04
C ALA A 4 3.85 16.38 14.99
N ASN A 5 4.34 17.56 14.66
CA ASN A 5 3.54 18.79 14.58
C ASN A 5 3.99 19.63 13.36
N GLY A 6 4.56 18.98 12.35
CA GLY A 6 4.98 19.64 11.12
C GLY A 6 3.84 19.90 10.12
N PRO A 7 4.09 20.71 9.09
CA PRO A 7 3.18 20.80 7.94
C PRO A 7 2.99 19.42 7.27
N ILE A 8 1.82 19.22 6.67
CA ILE A 8 1.49 17.97 5.98
C ILE A 8 1.59 18.14 4.47
N LEU A 9 2.22 17.17 3.82
CA LEU A 9 2.18 16.94 2.39
C LEU A 9 1.40 15.65 2.12
N LEU A 10 0.33 15.73 1.35
CA LEU A 10 -0.28 14.56 0.72
C LEU A 10 0.19 14.46 -0.72
N THR A 11 0.71 13.30 -1.12
CA THR A 11 0.89 12.95 -2.53
C THR A 11 -0.36 12.21 -3.01
N ILE A 12 -0.95 12.63 -4.13
CA ILE A 12 -2.19 12.08 -4.67
C ILE A 12 -1.90 11.55 -6.06
N ALA A 13 -1.68 10.25 -6.15
CA ALA A 13 -1.41 9.54 -7.39
C ALA A 13 -2.71 9.18 -8.10
N THR A 14 -2.85 9.54 -9.36
CA THR A 14 -4.08 9.36 -10.10
C THR A 14 -3.86 8.80 -11.51
N ARG A 15 -4.94 8.42 -12.16
CA ARG A 15 -4.95 7.98 -13.56
C ARG A 15 -4.52 9.06 -14.56
N LYS A 16 -4.40 10.34 -14.14
CA LYS A 16 -4.14 11.47 -15.05
C LYS A 16 -3.06 12.42 -14.56
N GLY A 17 -2.20 11.98 -13.65
CA GLY A 17 -1.11 12.78 -13.10
C GLY A 17 -0.99 12.66 -11.59
N LEU A 18 -0.07 13.45 -11.05
CA LEU A 18 0.23 13.55 -9.62
C LEU A 18 -0.16 14.94 -9.12
N TRP A 19 -0.79 15.00 -7.95
CA TRP A 19 -1.04 16.25 -7.23
C TRP A 19 -0.39 16.19 -5.86
N PHE A 20 0.04 17.35 -5.40
CA PHE A 20 0.41 17.59 -4.01
C PHE A 20 -0.69 18.40 -3.34
N TYR A 21 -1.01 18.04 -2.11
CA TYR A 21 -1.95 18.79 -1.30
C TYR A 21 -1.26 19.10 0.03
N ARG A 22 -0.99 20.38 0.27
CA ARG A 22 -0.18 20.84 1.40
C ARG A 22 -1.05 21.54 2.42
N ALA A 23 -0.78 21.29 3.70
CA ALA A 23 -1.37 22.01 4.81
C ALA A 23 -0.28 22.52 5.76
N ASN A 24 -0.64 23.54 6.52
CA ASN A 24 0.19 23.97 7.65
C ASN A 24 0.17 22.91 8.79
N ALA A 25 0.96 23.14 9.85
CA ALA A 25 1.03 22.25 11.00
C ALA A 25 -0.32 22.08 11.75
N ALA A 26 -1.24 23.03 11.63
CA ALA A 26 -2.59 22.90 12.15
C ALA A 26 -3.53 22.07 11.25
N ARG A 27 -3.00 21.48 10.18
CA ARG A 27 -3.77 20.71 9.18
C ARG A 27 -4.94 21.53 8.59
N SER A 28 -4.68 22.82 8.36
CA SER A 28 -5.59 23.80 7.76
C SER A 28 -4.91 24.50 6.58
N ASN A 29 -5.65 25.38 5.89
CA ASN A 29 -5.12 26.12 4.73
C ASN A 29 -4.56 25.21 3.64
N TRP A 30 -5.33 24.21 3.26
CA TRP A 30 -4.95 23.23 2.26
C TRP A 30 -4.80 23.87 0.88
N GLN A 31 -3.64 23.65 0.26
CA GLN A 31 -3.31 24.14 -1.08
C GLN A 31 -3.02 22.97 -2.01
N LEU A 32 -3.71 22.93 -3.16
CA LEU A 32 -3.51 21.95 -4.21
C LEU A 32 -2.49 22.47 -5.22
N GLU A 33 -1.47 21.68 -5.49
CA GLU A 33 -0.42 21.93 -6.47
C GLU A 33 -0.40 20.80 -7.50
N GLY A 34 -0.15 21.13 -8.76
CA GLY A 34 -0.14 20.16 -9.86
C GLY A 34 -1.21 20.50 -10.92
N PRO A 35 -1.44 19.61 -11.92
CA PRO A 35 -0.89 18.26 -12.01
C PRO A 35 0.57 18.23 -12.49
N HIS A 36 1.38 17.40 -11.84
CA HIS A 36 2.63 16.91 -12.42
C HIS A 36 2.31 15.71 -13.31
N PHE A 37 3.04 15.50 -14.40
CA PHE A 37 2.86 14.37 -15.32
C PHE A 37 1.44 14.28 -15.91
N LEU A 38 0.84 15.41 -16.27
CA LEU A 38 -0.52 15.43 -16.83
C LEU A 38 -0.66 14.46 -18.01
N GLY A 39 -1.66 13.59 -17.91
CA GLY A 39 -1.95 12.57 -18.93
C GLY A 39 -1.30 11.21 -18.67
N HIS A 40 -0.30 11.13 -17.80
CA HIS A 40 0.30 9.85 -17.38
C HIS A 40 -0.44 9.25 -16.19
N GLU A 41 -0.45 7.93 -16.12
CA GLU A 41 -0.98 7.20 -14.99
C GLU A 41 0.09 7.10 -13.89
N ILE A 42 -0.22 7.57 -12.69
CA ILE A 42 0.65 7.51 -11.53
C ILE A 42 0.09 6.50 -10.55
N HIS A 43 0.87 5.47 -10.24
CA HIS A 43 0.44 4.40 -9.34
C HIS A 43 0.82 4.67 -7.88
N HIS A 44 2.00 5.23 -7.64
CA HIS A 44 2.48 5.53 -6.29
C HIS A 44 3.44 6.72 -6.30
N ALA A 45 3.48 7.51 -5.21
CA ALA A 45 4.41 8.63 -5.06
C ALA A 45 4.79 8.76 -3.59
N VAL A 46 6.08 8.62 -3.28
CA VAL A 46 6.60 8.50 -1.91
C VAL A 46 7.71 9.52 -1.68
N LEU A 47 7.58 10.31 -0.60
CA LEU A 47 8.65 11.13 -0.06
C LEU A 47 9.55 10.28 0.83
N ASP A 48 10.86 10.39 0.68
CA ASP A 48 11.82 9.70 1.54
C ASP A 48 11.72 10.23 2.98
N PRO A 49 11.31 9.42 3.95
CA PRO A 49 11.21 9.87 5.34
C PRO A 49 12.58 10.12 5.99
N ARG A 50 13.68 9.63 5.37
CA ARG A 50 15.05 9.74 5.87
C ARG A 50 15.67 11.11 5.62
N ASP A 51 15.42 11.68 4.44
CA ASP A 51 15.94 13.00 4.03
C ASP A 51 14.85 14.08 3.91
N LYS A 52 13.57 13.67 3.91
CA LYS A 52 12.39 14.52 3.73
C LYS A 52 12.47 15.43 2.49
N ARG A 53 13.14 14.97 1.45
CA ARG A 53 13.45 15.75 0.25
C ARG A 53 13.29 14.97 -1.04
N THR A 54 13.76 13.72 -1.06
CA THR A 54 13.70 12.87 -2.25
C THR A 54 12.30 12.32 -2.44
N LEU A 55 11.69 12.62 -3.58
CA LEU A 55 10.40 12.05 -4.02
C LEU A 55 10.66 11.05 -5.13
N LEU A 56 10.12 9.83 -5.00
CA LEU A 56 10.04 8.87 -6.10
C LEU A 56 8.60 8.70 -6.55
N VAL A 57 8.38 8.61 -7.86
CA VAL A 57 7.06 8.53 -8.49
C VAL A 57 7.03 7.38 -9.49
N ALA A 58 6.17 6.42 -9.25
CA ALA A 58 5.89 5.31 -10.15
C ALA A 58 4.90 5.75 -11.23
N ALA A 59 5.38 5.95 -12.44
CA ALA A 59 4.59 6.44 -13.56
C ALA A 59 4.49 5.41 -14.69
N LYS A 60 3.33 5.35 -15.34
CA LYS A 60 3.14 4.65 -16.59
C LYS A 60 2.89 5.67 -17.68
N THR A 61 3.90 5.88 -18.52
CA THR A 61 3.82 6.81 -19.65
C THR A 61 3.22 6.11 -20.86
N GLY A 62 2.44 6.85 -21.67
CA GLY A 62 1.70 6.24 -22.79
C GLY A 62 2.57 5.66 -23.90
N HIS A 63 3.78 6.17 -24.10
CA HIS A 63 4.66 5.80 -25.20
C HIS A 63 5.94 5.09 -24.76
N LEU A 64 6.46 5.41 -23.57
CA LEU A 64 7.74 4.88 -23.09
C LEU A 64 7.57 3.77 -22.05
N GLY A 65 6.32 3.43 -21.68
CA GLY A 65 6.03 2.37 -20.74
C GLY A 65 6.18 2.80 -19.27
N PRO A 66 6.34 1.83 -18.35
CA PRO A 66 6.49 2.10 -16.92
C PRO A 66 7.89 2.58 -16.59
N THR A 67 7.97 3.57 -15.69
CA THR A 67 9.24 4.12 -15.22
C THR A 67 9.09 4.69 -13.82
N VAL A 68 10.21 5.13 -13.22
CA VAL A 68 10.25 5.85 -11.95
C VAL A 68 10.88 7.23 -12.21
N PHE A 69 10.20 8.28 -11.78
CA PHE A 69 10.74 9.62 -11.74
C PHE A 69 11.22 9.98 -10.34
N ARG A 70 12.25 10.80 -10.28
CA ARG A 70 12.85 11.31 -9.05
C ARG A 70 12.86 12.84 -9.05
N SER A 71 12.49 13.43 -7.90
CA SER A 71 12.70 14.85 -7.59
C SER A 71 13.46 14.98 -6.28
N GLN A 72 14.29 16.03 -6.16
CA GLN A 72 14.99 16.41 -4.93
C GLN A 72 14.70 17.87 -4.52
N ASP A 73 13.67 18.45 -5.12
CA ASP A 73 13.25 19.84 -4.93
C ASP A 73 11.71 19.94 -4.84
N PHE A 74 11.10 18.92 -4.22
CA PHE A 74 9.65 18.83 -4.00
C PHE A 74 8.80 18.94 -5.27
N GLY A 75 9.29 18.37 -6.39
CA GLY A 75 8.55 18.34 -7.63
C GLY A 75 8.76 19.52 -8.55
N ALA A 76 9.66 20.47 -8.21
CA ALA A 76 10.01 21.57 -9.10
C ALA A 76 10.73 21.07 -10.37
N THR A 77 11.60 20.06 -10.21
CA THR A 77 12.23 19.35 -11.33
C THR A 77 12.13 17.84 -11.17
N TRP A 78 12.06 17.14 -12.30
CA TRP A 78 11.94 15.69 -12.33
C TRP A 78 13.02 15.09 -13.25
N LYS A 79 13.60 13.97 -12.80
CA LYS A 79 14.53 13.17 -13.59
C LYS A 79 13.99 11.74 -13.67
N GLU A 80 13.93 11.23 -14.88
CA GLU A 80 13.56 9.82 -15.11
C GLU A 80 14.71 8.90 -14.71
N ALA A 81 14.37 7.69 -14.25
CA ALA A 81 15.36 6.64 -14.01
C ALA A 81 16.11 6.32 -15.31
N ALA A 82 17.45 6.31 -15.25
CA ALA A 82 18.28 5.93 -16.39
C ALA A 82 18.12 4.45 -16.74
N GLN A 83 17.85 3.63 -15.72
CA GLN A 83 17.54 2.21 -15.86
C GLN A 83 16.32 1.90 -14.97
N PRO A 84 15.10 1.96 -15.53
CA PRO A 84 13.88 1.67 -14.77
C PRO A 84 13.78 0.19 -14.43
N PRO A 85 12.87 -0.21 -13.49
CA PRO A 85 12.65 -1.60 -13.15
C PRO A 85 12.33 -2.44 -14.38
N ALA A 86 13.14 -3.47 -14.64
CA ALA A 86 12.99 -4.38 -15.76
C ALA A 86 13.43 -5.80 -15.36
N PHE A 87 12.64 -6.80 -15.74
CA PHE A 87 13.04 -8.19 -15.56
C PHE A 87 14.30 -8.50 -16.37
N ARG A 88 15.06 -9.52 -15.94
CA ARG A 88 16.19 -10.01 -16.71
C ARG A 88 15.73 -10.47 -18.10
N LYS A 89 16.62 -10.41 -19.06
CA LYS A 89 16.35 -10.97 -20.38
C LYS A 89 16.10 -12.48 -20.26
N ALA A 90 15.00 -12.95 -20.80
CA ALA A 90 14.67 -14.37 -20.81
C ALA A 90 15.73 -15.17 -21.58
N ALA A 91 16.05 -16.36 -21.08
CA ALA A 91 16.86 -17.32 -21.83
C ALA A 91 16.03 -17.93 -22.99
N GLU A 92 16.70 -18.64 -23.89
CA GLU A 92 16.02 -19.33 -24.98
C GLU A 92 15.02 -20.36 -24.42
N GLY A 93 13.77 -20.29 -24.85
CA GLY A 93 12.67 -21.14 -24.37
C GLY A 93 12.00 -20.68 -23.09
N GLU A 94 12.52 -19.65 -22.41
CA GLU A 94 11.86 -19.03 -21.26
C GLU A 94 10.84 -17.98 -21.73
N ARG A 95 9.78 -17.81 -20.93
CA ARG A 95 8.82 -16.73 -21.14
C ARG A 95 9.45 -15.39 -20.78
N ALA A 96 9.48 -14.46 -21.72
CA ALA A 96 9.87 -13.08 -21.46
C ALA A 96 8.81 -12.37 -20.63
N LEU A 97 9.21 -11.76 -19.51
CA LEU A 97 8.38 -10.91 -18.69
C LEU A 97 8.72 -9.44 -18.95
N ALA A 98 7.70 -8.60 -18.97
CA ALA A 98 7.85 -7.15 -19.05
C ALA A 98 7.04 -6.50 -17.91
N VAL A 99 7.61 -5.49 -17.28
CA VAL A 99 6.90 -4.69 -16.28
C VAL A 99 5.76 -3.95 -16.97
N ASN A 100 4.54 -4.12 -16.49
CA ASN A 100 3.37 -3.39 -16.97
C ASN A 100 3.27 -2.02 -16.28
N HIS A 101 3.49 -2.02 -14.97
CA HIS A 101 3.61 -0.81 -14.15
C HIS A 101 4.36 -1.10 -12.85
N VAL A 102 5.01 -0.08 -12.31
CA VAL A 102 5.52 -0.09 -10.93
C VAL A 102 4.34 0.22 -10.03
N PHE A 103 4.00 -0.71 -9.16
CA PHE A 103 2.81 -0.61 -8.31
C PHE A 103 3.12 -0.05 -6.93
N TRP A 104 4.27 -0.41 -6.36
CA TRP A 104 4.67 -0.06 -5.00
C TRP A 104 6.09 0.48 -4.97
N LEU A 105 6.32 1.56 -4.22
CA LEU A 105 7.64 2.08 -3.89
C LEU A 105 7.79 2.08 -2.38
N SER A 106 8.93 1.64 -1.88
CA SER A 106 9.25 1.65 -0.45
C SER A 106 10.69 2.10 -0.22
N PRO A 107 10.93 3.05 0.70
CA PRO A 107 12.28 3.37 1.15
C PRO A 107 12.91 2.14 1.81
N GLY A 108 14.23 1.99 1.66
CA GLY A 108 15.02 1.01 2.39
C GLY A 108 15.22 1.40 3.86
N HIS A 109 16.05 0.64 4.56
CA HIS A 109 16.37 0.88 5.96
C HIS A 109 17.01 2.27 6.19
N ALA A 110 16.83 2.83 7.39
CA ALA A 110 17.32 4.17 7.73
C ALA A 110 18.86 4.29 7.61
N THR A 111 19.60 3.21 7.75
CA THR A 111 21.07 3.18 7.61
C THR A 111 21.55 3.05 6.17
N GLU A 112 20.64 2.90 5.21
CA GLU A 112 20.95 2.69 3.79
C GLU A 112 20.41 3.85 2.93
N PRO A 113 20.98 5.06 3.03
CA PRO A 113 20.53 6.18 2.21
C PRO A 113 20.67 5.84 0.72
N GLY A 114 19.65 6.18 -0.06
CA GLY A 114 19.61 5.85 -1.49
C GLY A 114 19.06 4.47 -1.83
N THR A 115 18.93 3.53 -0.87
CA THR A 115 18.28 2.24 -1.09
C THR A 115 16.76 2.41 -1.10
N TRP A 116 16.11 1.86 -2.16
CA TRP A 116 14.67 1.76 -2.29
C TRP A 116 14.28 0.44 -2.94
N PHE A 117 13.05 0.03 -2.73
CA PHE A 117 12.45 -1.14 -3.32
C PHE A 117 11.23 -0.77 -4.17
N ALA A 118 11.03 -1.52 -5.26
CA ALA A 118 9.86 -1.40 -6.12
C ALA A 118 9.21 -2.76 -6.32
N GLY A 119 7.89 -2.79 -6.12
CA GLY A 119 7.03 -3.91 -6.50
C GLY A 119 6.27 -3.59 -7.76
N THR A 120 6.06 -4.58 -8.64
CA THR A 120 5.49 -4.38 -9.96
C THR A 120 4.28 -5.26 -10.25
N SER A 121 3.61 -4.97 -11.37
CA SER A 121 2.73 -5.87 -12.09
C SER A 121 3.35 -6.20 -13.47
N PRO A 122 3.46 -7.48 -13.90
CA PRO A 122 3.32 -8.64 -13.04
C PRO A 122 4.27 -8.58 -11.85
N GLU A 123 4.02 -9.44 -10.88
CA GLU A 123 4.73 -9.46 -9.60
C GLU A 123 6.24 -9.61 -9.78
N GLY A 124 6.96 -8.58 -9.42
CA GLY A 124 8.42 -8.52 -9.45
C GLY A 124 8.95 -7.60 -8.37
N LEU A 125 10.11 -7.95 -7.83
CA LEU A 125 10.83 -7.17 -6.81
C LEU A 125 12.09 -6.57 -7.42
N PHE A 126 12.26 -5.28 -7.23
CA PHE A 126 13.40 -4.51 -7.73
C PHE A 126 13.99 -3.64 -6.63
N ARG A 127 15.29 -3.36 -6.73
CA ARG A 127 16.00 -2.51 -5.78
C ARG A 127 16.82 -1.46 -6.53
N THR A 128 16.93 -0.28 -5.95
CA THR A 128 17.94 0.73 -6.27
C THR A 128 18.81 0.99 -5.04
N ARG A 129 20.06 1.41 -5.24
CA ARG A 129 20.97 1.90 -4.20
C ARG A 129 21.47 3.32 -4.46
N ASP A 130 21.01 3.94 -5.52
CA ASP A 130 21.43 5.26 -5.99
C ASP A 130 20.28 6.30 -6.01
N GLY A 131 19.29 6.06 -5.16
CA GLY A 131 18.14 6.98 -5.02
C GLY A 131 17.18 6.97 -6.21
N GLY A 132 17.06 5.84 -6.92
CA GLY A 132 16.11 5.67 -8.02
C GLY A 132 16.66 6.02 -9.40
N VAL A 133 17.98 6.17 -9.56
CA VAL A 133 18.60 6.40 -10.88
C VAL A 133 18.66 5.10 -11.67
N SER A 134 19.09 4.01 -11.05
CA SER A 134 19.11 2.69 -11.66
C SER A 134 18.46 1.64 -10.77
N TRP A 135 17.75 0.69 -11.40
CA TRP A 135 17.04 -0.38 -10.70
C TRP A 135 17.54 -1.74 -11.16
N GLU A 136 17.75 -2.64 -10.20
CA GLU A 136 18.17 -4.02 -10.44
C GLU A 136 17.08 -4.99 -9.99
N PRO A 137 16.82 -6.08 -10.76
CA PRO A 137 15.92 -7.13 -10.31
C PRO A 137 16.52 -7.88 -9.12
N MET A 138 15.69 -8.32 -8.19
CA MET A 138 16.11 -9.13 -7.04
C MET A 138 15.85 -10.62 -7.32
N PRO A 139 16.88 -11.39 -7.67
CA PRO A 139 16.71 -12.77 -8.12
C PRO A 139 16.17 -13.70 -7.04
N GLY A 140 16.44 -13.41 -5.75
CA GLY A 140 15.93 -14.21 -4.64
C GLY A 140 14.42 -14.41 -4.67
N TYR A 141 13.66 -13.41 -5.15
CA TYR A 141 12.23 -13.53 -5.40
C TYR A 141 11.94 -13.77 -6.89
N ASN A 142 12.47 -12.94 -7.79
CA ASN A 142 12.09 -12.94 -9.21
C ASN A 142 12.45 -14.24 -9.96
N ASP A 143 13.49 -14.93 -9.53
CA ASP A 143 13.92 -16.21 -10.11
C ASP A 143 13.59 -17.41 -9.19
N HIS A 144 12.78 -17.22 -8.14
CA HIS A 144 12.43 -18.29 -7.22
C HIS A 144 11.67 -19.41 -7.96
N PRO A 145 12.08 -20.69 -7.81
CA PRO A 145 11.55 -21.78 -8.64
C PRO A 145 10.07 -22.07 -8.44
N VAL A 146 9.49 -21.63 -7.37
CA VAL A 146 8.06 -21.81 -7.06
C VAL A 146 7.31 -20.48 -7.16
N TYR A 147 7.71 -19.46 -6.39
CA TYR A 147 6.90 -18.24 -6.19
C TYR A 147 6.89 -17.30 -7.39
N SER A 148 7.92 -17.36 -8.26
CA SER A 148 7.97 -16.54 -9.48
C SER A 148 7.25 -17.17 -10.66
N LYS A 149 6.63 -18.34 -10.50
CA LYS A 149 5.96 -19.08 -11.59
C LYS A 149 4.45 -18.83 -11.64
N GLY A 150 3.94 -17.81 -10.98
CA GLY A 150 2.54 -17.42 -11.07
C GLY A 150 2.10 -17.29 -12.53
N VAL A 151 0.93 -17.81 -12.87
CA VAL A 151 0.38 -17.70 -14.22
C VAL A 151 -0.06 -16.27 -14.44
N ALA A 152 0.57 -15.58 -15.37
CA ALA A 152 0.20 -14.22 -15.71
C ALA A 152 -1.28 -14.15 -16.09
N GLY A 153 -1.99 -13.27 -15.44
CA GLY A 153 -3.38 -12.93 -15.74
C GLY A 153 -4.43 -13.50 -14.80
N VAL A 154 -4.04 -14.25 -13.76
CA VAL A 154 -4.97 -14.75 -12.74
C VAL A 154 -4.76 -14.01 -11.43
N GLY A 155 -5.82 -13.41 -10.89
CA GLY A 155 -5.82 -12.69 -9.61
C GLY A 155 -5.39 -11.21 -9.69
N GLY A 156 -5.46 -10.52 -8.56
CA GLY A 156 -4.97 -9.16 -8.40
C GLY A 156 -5.75 -8.05 -9.12
N THR A 157 -6.98 -8.28 -9.51
CA THR A 157 -7.81 -7.26 -10.19
C THR A 157 -8.06 -6.02 -9.31
N PRO A 158 -8.18 -4.82 -9.90
CA PRO A 158 -8.15 -4.53 -11.34
C PRO A 158 -6.74 -4.37 -11.91
N ASP A 159 -5.69 -4.41 -11.08
CA ASP A 159 -4.32 -4.08 -11.48
C ASP A 159 -3.53 -5.30 -12.00
N GLY A 160 -4.16 -6.49 -12.03
CA GLY A 160 -3.52 -7.78 -12.31
C GLY A 160 -2.72 -8.29 -11.10
N PRO A 161 -1.94 -9.37 -11.23
CA PRO A 161 -1.03 -9.83 -10.19
C PRO A 161 -0.02 -8.74 -9.84
N VAL A 162 0.16 -8.45 -8.55
CA VAL A 162 1.02 -7.37 -8.09
C VAL A 162 1.85 -7.78 -6.88
N LEU A 163 3.09 -7.27 -6.80
CA LEU A 163 3.91 -7.29 -5.61
C LEU A 163 3.80 -5.94 -4.89
N HIS A 164 3.44 -5.98 -3.63
CA HIS A 164 3.18 -4.79 -2.82
C HIS A 164 3.59 -4.99 -1.36
N SER A 165 3.32 -3.99 -0.51
CA SER A 165 3.57 -4.03 0.93
C SER A 165 5.00 -4.47 1.26
N ILE A 166 6.00 -3.88 0.55
CA ILE A 166 7.41 -4.14 0.83
C ILE A 166 7.75 -3.40 2.13
N LEU A 167 8.13 -4.15 3.16
CA LEU A 167 8.38 -3.66 4.50
C LEU A 167 9.81 -4.04 4.90
N VAL A 168 10.55 -3.10 5.49
CA VAL A 168 11.87 -3.35 6.08
C VAL A 168 11.76 -3.17 7.59
N ASP A 169 12.23 -4.13 8.37
CA ASP A 169 12.25 -4.01 9.83
C ASP A 169 13.15 -2.81 10.22
N PRO A 170 12.65 -1.83 10.97
CA PRO A 170 13.44 -0.65 11.34
C PRO A 170 14.61 -0.97 12.27
N ARG A 171 14.74 -2.20 12.78
CA ARG A 171 15.83 -2.67 13.63
C ARG A 171 16.92 -3.42 12.87
N ASP A 172 16.57 -4.02 11.69
CA ASP A 172 17.46 -4.87 10.90
C ASP A 172 17.21 -4.71 9.40
N PRO A 173 18.16 -4.14 8.64
CA PRO A 173 18.03 -3.98 7.18
C PRO A 173 17.93 -5.30 6.42
N ASN A 174 18.35 -6.42 7.04
CA ASN A 174 18.27 -7.74 6.42
C ASN A 174 16.88 -8.37 6.56
N HIS A 175 16.09 -7.90 7.53
CA HIS A 175 14.77 -8.45 7.81
C HIS A 175 13.70 -7.70 7.02
N MET A 176 13.06 -8.38 6.09
CA MET A 176 12.09 -7.81 5.18
C MET A 176 10.85 -8.68 5.06
N TYR A 177 9.74 -8.02 4.73
CA TYR A 177 8.51 -8.67 4.29
C TYR A 177 8.09 -8.10 2.94
N LEU A 178 7.40 -8.91 2.15
CA LEU A 178 6.66 -8.48 0.98
C LEU A 178 5.34 -9.24 0.88
N SER A 179 4.41 -8.71 0.11
CA SER A 179 3.16 -9.39 -0.18
C SER A 179 2.87 -9.40 -1.66
N VAL A 180 2.23 -10.47 -2.08
CA VAL A 180 1.87 -10.71 -3.47
C VAL A 180 0.38 -11.03 -3.55
N SER A 181 -0.32 -10.31 -4.40
CA SER A 181 -1.69 -10.57 -4.80
C SER A 181 -1.66 -11.24 -6.18
N GLY A 182 -1.99 -12.51 -6.26
CA GLY A 182 -1.89 -13.33 -7.48
C GLY A 182 -2.08 -14.81 -7.17
N GLU A 183 -1.90 -15.68 -8.16
CA GLU A 183 -2.15 -17.13 -8.05
C GLU A 183 -1.29 -17.79 -6.95
N LEU A 184 -0.01 -17.45 -6.87
CA LEU A 184 0.91 -17.89 -5.83
C LEU A 184 1.13 -16.79 -4.79
N GLY A 185 0.07 -16.02 -4.51
CA GLY A 185 0.09 -14.91 -3.59
C GLY A 185 0.34 -15.31 -2.14
N GLY A 186 0.51 -14.30 -1.31
CA GLY A 186 0.77 -14.44 0.12
C GLY A 186 1.73 -13.39 0.64
N THR A 187 2.05 -13.52 1.91
CA THR A 187 3.09 -12.73 2.58
C THR A 187 4.35 -13.57 2.73
N PHE A 188 5.48 -12.98 2.40
CA PHE A 188 6.80 -13.63 2.43
C PHE A 188 7.75 -12.86 3.32
N GLU A 189 8.67 -13.57 3.95
CA GLU A 189 9.70 -13.04 4.84
C GLU A 189 11.09 -13.38 4.31
N SER A 190 12.00 -12.44 4.41
CA SER A 190 13.43 -12.60 4.18
C SER A 190 14.22 -12.15 5.42
N LEU A 191 15.28 -12.88 5.77
CA LEU A 191 16.20 -12.56 6.85
C LEU A 191 17.63 -12.24 6.34
N ASP A 192 17.77 -12.07 5.02
CA ASP A 192 19.06 -11.91 4.32
C ASP A 192 19.00 -10.82 3.23
N ALA A 193 18.30 -9.74 3.52
CA ALA A 193 18.12 -8.58 2.64
C ALA A 193 17.51 -8.93 1.26
N GLY A 194 16.64 -9.94 1.22
CA GLY A 194 15.92 -10.37 0.02
C GLY A 194 16.68 -11.35 -0.86
N ALA A 195 17.77 -11.97 -0.37
CA ALA A 195 18.48 -13.02 -1.09
C ALA A 195 17.69 -14.33 -1.14
N THR A 196 16.94 -14.62 -0.05
CA THR A 196 15.99 -15.74 0.01
C THR A 196 14.67 -15.33 0.63
N TRP A 197 13.60 -16.05 0.30
CA TRP A 197 12.24 -15.77 0.78
C TRP A 197 11.53 -17.04 1.23
N ARG A 198 10.76 -16.94 2.31
CA ARG A 198 9.89 -18.01 2.79
C ARG A 198 8.47 -17.48 2.98
N PRO A 199 7.41 -18.28 2.73
CA PRO A 199 6.05 -17.87 3.01
C PRO A 199 5.79 -17.82 4.52
N VAL A 200 4.98 -16.84 4.94
CA VAL A 200 4.54 -16.67 6.34
C VAL A 200 3.00 -16.54 6.38
N ASN A 201 2.31 -17.54 5.83
CA ASN A 201 0.85 -17.51 5.60
C ASN A 201 0.07 -18.43 6.54
N LYS A 202 0.71 -19.11 7.49
CA LYS A 202 0.05 -20.03 8.41
C LYS A 202 -1.11 -19.34 9.15
N GLY A 203 -2.31 -19.89 9.03
CA GLY A 203 -3.52 -19.35 9.66
C GLY A 203 -4.31 -18.36 8.82
N VAL A 204 -3.76 -17.92 7.67
CA VAL A 204 -4.51 -17.08 6.71
C VAL A 204 -5.38 -17.99 5.84
N ARG A 205 -6.69 -17.78 5.90
CA ARG A 205 -7.66 -18.59 5.16
C ARG A 205 -7.81 -18.09 3.72
N VAL A 206 -8.07 -19.03 2.81
CA VAL A 206 -8.62 -18.79 1.48
C VAL A 206 -9.94 -19.54 1.33
N ASP A 207 -10.85 -19.06 0.49
CA ASP A 207 -12.15 -19.68 0.20
C ASP A 207 -12.38 -19.97 -1.27
N PHE A 208 -11.38 -19.65 -2.09
CA PHE A 208 -11.38 -19.84 -3.55
C PHE A 208 -10.39 -20.93 -4.00
N GLN A 209 -9.85 -21.73 -3.06
CA GLN A 209 -8.98 -22.88 -3.34
C GLN A 209 -9.49 -24.13 -2.60
N PRO A 210 -9.17 -25.35 -3.08
CA PRO A 210 -9.58 -26.59 -2.42
C PRO A 210 -9.03 -26.74 -1.00
N ASP A 211 -7.76 -26.33 -0.76
CA ASP A 211 -7.19 -26.25 0.58
C ASP A 211 -7.48 -24.86 1.16
N PRO A 212 -8.19 -24.77 2.30
CA PRO A 212 -8.49 -23.48 2.92
C PRO A 212 -7.29 -22.82 3.61
N TYR A 213 -6.16 -23.52 3.77
CA TYR A 213 -4.95 -23.02 4.43
C TYR A 213 -3.66 -23.41 3.68
N PRO A 214 -3.55 -23.12 2.38
CA PRO A 214 -2.37 -23.50 1.60
C PRO A 214 -1.14 -22.74 2.06
N GLU A 215 0.05 -23.23 1.72
CA GLU A 215 1.31 -22.53 1.99
C GLU A 215 1.39 -21.18 1.26
N VAL A 216 0.93 -21.15 0.02
CA VAL A 216 0.82 -19.95 -0.83
C VAL A 216 -0.51 -19.97 -1.59
N GLY A 217 -0.92 -18.82 -2.11
CA GLY A 217 -2.18 -18.67 -2.82
C GLY A 217 -3.21 -17.82 -2.05
N GLN A 218 -2.79 -17.19 -0.96
CA GLN A 218 -3.55 -16.15 -0.29
C GLN A 218 -3.56 -14.88 -1.13
N ASP A 219 -4.56 -14.02 -0.93
CA ASP A 219 -4.66 -12.73 -1.60
C ASP A 219 -4.60 -11.57 -0.58
N PRO A 220 -3.40 -11.23 -0.07
CA PRO A 220 -3.22 -10.08 0.78
C PRO A 220 -3.47 -8.80 -0.01
N HIS A 221 -4.23 -7.89 0.56
CA HIS A 221 -4.50 -6.59 -0.04
C HIS A 221 -3.60 -5.48 0.52
N CYS A 222 -3.27 -5.56 1.81
CA CYS A 222 -2.39 -4.62 2.48
C CYS A 222 -1.77 -5.28 3.71
N VAL A 223 -0.45 -5.25 3.82
CA VAL A 223 0.27 -5.71 5.02
C VAL A 223 1.04 -4.53 5.60
N ARG A 224 1.01 -4.38 6.90
CA ARG A 224 1.68 -3.31 7.63
C ARG A 224 2.48 -3.86 8.79
N LEU A 225 3.66 -3.32 8.98
CA LEU A 225 4.54 -3.55 10.13
C LEU A 225 4.41 -2.36 11.07
N HIS A 226 4.18 -2.62 12.37
CA HIS A 226 4.03 -1.51 13.31
C HIS A 226 5.39 -0.82 13.57
N PRO A 227 5.51 0.49 13.37
CA PRO A 227 6.81 1.18 13.36
C PRO A 227 7.57 1.14 14.69
N LEU A 228 6.86 1.10 15.82
CA LEU A 228 7.46 1.01 17.17
C LEU A 228 7.48 -0.40 17.75
N ARG A 229 6.75 -1.31 17.17
CA ARG A 229 6.64 -2.71 17.59
C ARG A 229 6.73 -3.60 16.35
N PRO A 230 7.91 -3.69 15.72
CA PRO A 230 8.09 -4.47 14.48
C PRO A 230 7.86 -5.99 14.66
N ASP A 231 7.57 -6.44 15.87
CA ASP A 231 7.05 -7.78 16.12
C ASP A 231 5.57 -7.93 15.80
N VAL A 232 4.87 -6.83 15.52
CA VAL A 232 3.43 -6.82 15.27
C VAL A 232 3.17 -6.45 13.82
N LEU A 233 2.58 -7.39 13.08
CA LEU A 233 2.11 -7.19 11.73
C LEU A 233 0.59 -7.28 11.68
N TYR A 234 0.00 -6.50 10.80
CA TYR A 234 -1.41 -6.58 10.46
C TYR A 234 -1.57 -6.79 8.97
N GLN A 235 -2.62 -7.50 8.59
CA GLN A 235 -2.95 -7.79 7.20
C GLN A 235 -4.45 -7.59 6.95
N GLN A 236 -4.79 -6.76 5.96
CA GLN A 236 -6.07 -6.83 5.26
C GLN A 236 -5.91 -7.83 4.12
N ASN A 237 -6.75 -8.82 4.07
CA ASN A 237 -6.73 -9.88 3.06
C ASN A 237 -8.09 -9.94 2.33
N HIS A 238 -8.15 -10.63 1.20
CA HIS A 238 -9.40 -10.94 0.52
C HIS A 238 -10.37 -11.66 1.45
N VAL A 239 -9.87 -12.57 2.27
CA VAL A 239 -10.66 -13.33 3.23
C VAL A 239 -10.26 -12.95 4.65
N GLY A 240 -10.55 -11.71 5.06
CA GLY A 240 -10.46 -11.31 6.45
C GLY A 240 -9.40 -10.27 6.80
N ILE A 241 -9.38 -9.94 8.08
CA ILE A 241 -8.39 -9.06 8.71
C ILE A 241 -7.61 -9.90 9.70
N TYR A 242 -6.28 -9.81 9.66
CA TYR A 242 -5.40 -10.66 10.46
C TYR A 242 -4.36 -9.84 11.20
N ARG A 243 -3.88 -10.41 12.30
CA ARG A 243 -2.74 -9.93 13.07
C ARG A 243 -1.74 -11.07 13.28
N LEU A 244 -0.46 -10.78 13.19
CA LEU A 244 0.63 -11.67 13.57
C LEU A 244 1.48 -11.00 14.63
N TYR A 245 1.73 -11.71 15.73
CA TYR A 245 2.68 -11.31 16.75
C TYR A 245 3.90 -12.22 16.71
N ARG A 246 5.05 -11.66 16.35
CA ARG A 246 6.31 -12.43 16.30
C ARG A 246 6.86 -12.63 17.72
N PRO A 247 7.44 -13.79 18.05
CA PRO A 247 7.92 -14.83 17.12
C PRO A 247 6.87 -15.87 16.69
N ASP A 248 5.60 -15.70 17.01
CA ASP A 248 4.57 -16.60 16.52
C ASP A 248 4.59 -16.66 14.98
N GLU A 249 4.27 -17.83 14.44
CA GLU A 249 4.23 -18.04 12.99
C GLU A 249 2.81 -18.13 12.43
N LYS A 250 1.81 -18.01 13.31
CA LYS A 250 0.41 -18.16 12.93
C LYS A 250 -0.34 -16.82 13.03
N TRP A 251 -0.92 -16.39 11.92
CA TRP A 251 -1.82 -15.27 11.90
C TRP A 251 -3.11 -15.58 12.68
N GLU A 252 -3.54 -14.64 13.48
CA GLU A 252 -4.82 -14.62 14.17
C GLU A 252 -5.81 -13.82 13.33
N ARG A 253 -6.97 -14.40 13.00
CA ARG A 253 -8.04 -13.67 12.33
C ARG A 253 -8.77 -12.80 13.33
N ILE A 254 -8.70 -11.50 13.15
CA ILE A 254 -9.32 -10.49 14.02
C ILE A 254 -10.56 -9.87 13.37
N GLY A 255 -10.80 -10.16 12.11
CA GLY A 255 -11.97 -9.70 11.35
C GLY A 255 -13.28 -10.39 11.72
N ASP A 256 -13.23 -11.55 12.38
CA ASP A 256 -14.44 -12.27 12.83
C ASP A 256 -15.33 -11.46 13.78
N ASN A 257 -14.76 -10.43 14.42
CA ASN A 257 -15.48 -9.52 15.33
C ASN A 257 -16.08 -8.30 14.60
N MET A 258 -15.92 -8.18 13.28
CA MET A 258 -16.59 -7.18 12.48
C MET A 258 -18.12 -7.45 12.41
N PRO A 259 -18.96 -6.40 12.26
CA PRO A 259 -20.39 -6.58 12.04
C PRO A 259 -20.65 -7.47 10.81
N ARG A 260 -21.50 -8.47 10.95
CA ARG A 260 -21.76 -9.47 9.90
C ARG A 260 -22.34 -8.91 8.62
N ASP A 261 -23.11 -7.83 8.71
CA ASP A 261 -23.70 -7.12 7.57
C ASP A 261 -22.68 -6.23 6.82
N VAL A 262 -21.49 -6.05 7.39
CA VAL A 262 -20.37 -5.31 6.78
C VAL A 262 -19.32 -6.28 6.25
N GLY A 263 -19.00 -7.33 7.02
CA GLY A 263 -17.92 -8.27 6.71
C GLY A 263 -16.54 -7.68 7.00
N ASP A 264 -15.51 -8.42 6.65
CA ASP A 264 -14.11 -8.10 6.93
C ASP A 264 -13.22 -8.08 5.67
N ILE A 265 -13.83 -8.00 4.49
CA ILE A 265 -13.11 -7.75 3.25
C ILE A 265 -12.85 -6.25 3.07
N GLY A 266 -11.69 -5.90 2.55
CA GLY A 266 -11.31 -4.51 2.26
C GLY A 266 -9.96 -4.45 1.56
N PHE A 267 -9.51 -3.25 1.20
CA PHE A 267 -8.20 -3.09 0.58
C PHE A 267 -7.20 -2.37 1.50
N PRO A 268 -7.46 -1.16 2.02
CA PRO A 268 -6.49 -0.43 2.79
C PRO A 268 -6.53 -0.77 4.27
N MET A 269 -5.39 -0.55 4.91
CA MET A 269 -5.25 -0.58 6.35
C MET A 269 -4.24 0.47 6.80
N VAL A 270 -4.54 1.17 7.90
CA VAL A 270 -3.65 2.12 8.55
C VAL A 270 -3.43 1.68 9.99
N LEU A 271 -2.18 1.65 10.45
CA LEU A 271 -1.84 1.40 11.84
C LEU A 271 -1.64 2.73 12.58
N HIS A 272 -2.04 2.78 13.83
CA HIS A 272 -1.75 3.92 14.68
C HIS A 272 -0.23 4.00 14.95
N PRO A 273 0.43 5.14 14.73
CA PRO A 273 1.89 5.23 14.76
C PRO A 273 2.50 5.00 16.16
N ARG A 274 1.71 5.10 17.21
CA ARG A 274 2.15 5.01 18.62
C ARG A 274 1.52 3.87 19.41
N ASP A 275 0.35 3.36 18.97
CA ASP A 275 -0.37 2.30 19.67
C ASP A 275 -0.52 1.05 18.79
N PRO A 276 0.20 -0.05 19.11
CA PRO A 276 0.15 -1.27 18.32
C PRO A 276 -1.17 -2.04 18.40
N ALA A 277 -2.07 -1.66 19.29
CA ALA A 277 -3.40 -2.26 19.42
C ALA A 277 -4.45 -1.57 18.52
N THR A 278 -4.12 -0.40 17.96
CA THR A 278 -5.04 0.43 17.19
C THR A 278 -4.73 0.39 15.70
N CYS A 279 -5.76 0.08 14.90
CA CYS A 279 -5.73 0.22 13.45
C CYS A 279 -7.09 0.62 12.87
N TRP A 280 -7.07 1.08 11.62
CA TRP A 280 -8.26 1.45 10.85
C TRP A 280 -8.30 0.70 9.53
N VAL A 281 -9.50 0.30 9.13
CA VAL A 281 -9.78 -0.36 7.84
C VAL A 281 -10.98 0.31 7.17
N PHE A 282 -11.03 0.18 5.84
CA PHE A 282 -12.19 0.61 5.04
C PHE A 282 -12.81 -0.64 4.40
N PRO A 283 -13.88 -1.21 4.99
CA PRO A 283 -14.52 -2.41 4.47
C PRO A 283 -15.18 -2.17 3.11
N MET A 284 -15.21 -3.22 2.33
CA MET A 284 -15.82 -3.28 1.02
C MET A 284 -16.86 -4.39 0.97
N ASP A 285 -17.82 -4.28 0.09
CA ASP A 285 -18.79 -5.33 -0.17
C ASP A 285 -18.08 -6.63 -0.56
N GLY A 286 -18.32 -7.67 0.21
CA GLY A 286 -17.78 -9.02 0.01
C GLY A 286 -18.55 -9.89 -0.96
N SER A 287 -19.57 -9.33 -1.67
CA SER A 287 -20.32 -10.08 -2.69
C SER A 287 -19.42 -10.53 -3.84
N ASP A 288 -19.85 -11.58 -4.54
CA ASP A 288 -19.14 -12.12 -5.69
C ASP A 288 -19.13 -11.20 -6.92
N VAL A 289 -19.83 -10.07 -6.83
CA VAL A 289 -19.96 -9.10 -7.93
C VAL A 289 -18.89 -8.03 -7.83
N TRP A 290 -18.18 -7.78 -8.92
CA TRP A 290 -17.29 -6.63 -9.12
C TRP A 290 -18.06 -5.41 -9.65
N PRO A 291 -17.58 -4.19 -9.33
CA PRO A 291 -16.44 -3.81 -8.48
C PRO A 291 -16.82 -3.82 -6.99
N ARG A 292 -15.79 -4.00 -6.12
CA ARG A 292 -15.92 -3.87 -4.68
C ARG A 292 -16.22 -2.42 -4.30
N VAL A 293 -17.27 -2.20 -3.52
CA VAL A 293 -17.75 -0.87 -3.11
C VAL A 293 -18.16 -0.88 -1.63
N SER A 294 -18.46 0.28 -1.07
CA SER A 294 -18.94 0.38 0.31
C SER A 294 -20.19 -0.46 0.54
N PRO A 295 -20.26 -1.28 1.60
CA PRO A 295 -21.40 -2.12 1.91
C PRO A 295 -22.71 -1.33 1.97
N GLY A 296 -23.69 -1.73 1.16
CA GLY A 296 -25.00 -1.08 1.07
C GLY A 296 -24.98 0.40 0.64
N GLY A 297 -23.87 0.86 0.03
CA GLY A 297 -23.71 2.29 -0.32
C GLY A 297 -23.57 3.21 0.90
N LYS A 298 -23.11 2.67 2.04
CA LYS A 298 -22.94 3.36 3.32
C LYS A 298 -21.47 3.29 3.76
N PRO A 299 -20.58 4.11 3.19
CA PRO A 299 -19.17 4.08 3.50
C PRO A 299 -18.91 4.34 4.99
N ALA A 300 -17.94 3.61 5.53
CA ALA A 300 -17.45 3.82 6.88
C ALA A 300 -16.01 3.32 7.01
N VAL A 301 -15.25 3.99 7.85
CA VAL A 301 -14.01 3.44 8.41
C VAL A 301 -14.38 2.67 9.68
N TYR A 302 -13.67 1.58 9.93
CA TYR A 302 -13.78 0.85 11.19
C TYR A 302 -12.46 0.92 11.93
N LYS A 303 -12.55 1.23 13.24
CA LYS A 303 -11.43 1.34 14.17
C LYS A 303 -11.46 0.21 15.18
N THR A 304 -10.34 -0.43 15.41
CA THR A 304 -10.08 -1.18 16.64
C THR A 304 -9.06 -0.46 17.50
N SER A 305 -9.18 -0.54 18.81
CA SER A 305 -8.19 -0.05 19.79
C SER A 305 -7.79 -1.14 20.79
N ASP A 306 -8.16 -2.39 20.49
CA ASP A 306 -7.96 -3.55 21.36
C ASP A 306 -7.45 -4.78 20.58
N SER A 307 -6.72 -4.52 19.50
CA SER A 307 -6.13 -5.55 18.63
C SER A 307 -7.18 -6.41 17.92
N GLY A 308 -8.33 -5.84 17.57
CA GLY A 308 -9.39 -6.49 16.81
C GLY A 308 -10.37 -7.31 17.65
N LYS A 309 -10.35 -7.18 18.98
CA LYS A 309 -11.38 -7.81 19.83
C LYS A 309 -12.73 -7.12 19.66
N SER A 310 -12.72 -5.84 19.35
CA SER A 310 -13.91 -5.06 18.97
C SER A 310 -13.61 -4.06 17.87
N TRP A 311 -14.66 -3.68 17.12
CA TRP A 311 -14.58 -2.73 16.04
C TRP A 311 -15.65 -1.66 16.15
N THR A 312 -15.27 -0.42 16.05
CA THR A 312 -16.14 0.75 16.12
C THR A 312 -16.34 1.34 14.71
N ARG A 313 -17.59 1.55 14.32
CA ARG A 313 -17.95 2.24 13.08
C ARG A 313 -17.68 3.74 13.21
N CYS A 314 -16.93 4.32 12.29
CA CYS A 314 -16.50 5.71 12.25
C CYS A 314 -16.98 6.35 10.95
N ASP A 315 -18.20 6.88 10.91
CA ASP A 315 -18.82 7.41 9.70
C ASP A 315 -19.43 8.82 9.85
N THR A 316 -19.22 9.49 10.99
CA THR A 316 -19.66 10.87 11.18
C THR A 316 -19.09 11.78 10.11
N GLY A 317 -19.94 12.46 9.33
CA GLY A 317 -19.52 13.31 8.21
C GLY A 317 -19.41 12.61 6.86
N LEU A 318 -19.39 11.27 6.81
CA LEU A 318 -19.48 10.52 5.57
C LEU A 318 -20.93 10.47 5.06
N PRO A 319 -21.15 10.25 3.75
CA PRO A 319 -22.47 10.01 3.20
C PRO A 319 -23.13 8.79 3.85
N ARG A 320 -24.44 8.90 4.15
CA ARG A 320 -25.18 7.85 4.86
C ARG A 320 -25.90 6.87 3.96
N GLU A 321 -26.00 7.18 2.68
CA GLU A 321 -26.71 6.36 1.67
C GLU A 321 -26.23 6.71 0.27
N GLN A 322 -26.46 5.80 -0.69
CA GLN A 322 -26.17 5.96 -2.11
C GLN A 322 -24.73 6.42 -2.43
N ALA A 323 -23.78 6.05 -1.59
CA ALA A 323 -22.37 6.39 -1.75
C ALA A 323 -21.52 5.12 -1.96
N TRP A 324 -21.44 4.69 -3.19
CA TRP A 324 -20.78 3.46 -3.64
C TRP A 324 -19.27 3.69 -3.83
N MET A 325 -18.55 3.90 -2.73
CA MET A 325 -17.15 4.26 -2.73
C MET A 325 -16.25 3.02 -2.83
N THR A 326 -15.19 3.13 -3.63
CA THR A 326 -14.07 2.20 -3.65
C THR A 326 -12.81 2.91 -3.20
N VAL A 327 -12.16 2.40 -2.15
CA VAL A 327 -10.87 2.86 -1.64
C VAL A 327 -9.84 1.78 -1.92
N ARG A 328 -8.81 2.08 -2.73
CA ARG A 328 -7.78 1.12 -3.14
C ARG A 328 -6.77 0.83 -2.02
N ARG A 329 -5.92 -0.17 -2.21
CA ARG A 329 -4.88 -0.65 -1.27
C ARG A 329 -3.99 0.46 -0.72
N GLN A 330 -3.59 1.39 -1.58
CA GLN A 330 -2.70 2.51 -1.27
C GLN A 330 -3.43 3.85 -1.11
N ALA A 331 -4.77 3.81 -1.09
CA ALA A 331 -5.57 5.03 -1.07
C ALA A 331 -6.09 5.40 0.33
N MET A 332 -5.43 4.90 1.38
CA MET A 332 -5.67 5.31 2.77
C MET A 332 -4.35 5.38 3.53
N THR A 333 -4.13 6.46 4.23
CA THR A 333 -2.90 6.76 4.97
C THR A 333 -3.19 7.54 6.25
N GLY A 334 -2.20 7.66 7.13
CA GLY A 334 -2.26 8.47 8.34
C GLY A 334 -1.01 9.30 8.54
N ASP A 335 -1.14 10.43 9.24
CA ASP A 335 -0.01 11.20 9.76
C ASP A 335 0.37 10.74 11.18
N ALA A 336 1.42 11.34 11.77
CA ALA A 336 1.85 11.03 13.13
C ALA A 336 1.52 12.15 14.14
N HIS A 337 0.62 13.07 13.79
CA HIS A 337 0.12 14.08 14.72
C HIS A 337 -0.62 13.46 15.91
N ASP A 338 -0.93 14.27 16.92
CA ASP A 338 -1.77 13.91 18.03
C ASP A 338 -2.91 14.94 18.17
N PRO A 339 -4.16 14.52 17.95
CA PRO A 339 -4.62 13.21 17.48
C PRO A 339 -4.18 12.89 16.04
N VAL A 340 -4.09 11.59 15.72
CA VAL A 340 -3.69 11.10 14.38
C VAL A 340 -4.66 11.59 13.30
N GLY A 341 -4.13 12.18 12.24
CA GLY A 341 -4.87 12.48 11.03
C GLY A 341 -4.95 11.26 10.12
N LEU A 342 -6.14 11.03 9.57
CA LEU A 342 -6.38 9.96 8.61
C LEU A 342 -6.88 10.55 7.30
N TYR A 343 -6.43 9.97 6.22
CA TYR A 343 -6.80 10.41 4.87
C TYR A 343 -7.16 9.19 4.04
N PHE A 344 -8.27 9.26 3.31
CA PHE A 344 -8.55 8.26 2.29
C PHE A 344 -9.05 8.91 1.00
N ALA A 345 -8.82 8.22 -0.11
CA ALA A 345 -9.23 8.69 -1.41
C ALA A 345 -9.98 7.61 -2.19
N THR A 346 -10.91 8.05 -3.02
CA THR A 346 -11.82 7.17 -3.75
C THR A 346 -11.49 7.11 -5.24
N THR A 347 -11.90 6.03 -5.88
CA THR A 347 -11.85 5.90 -7.35
C THR A 347 -12.72 6.92 -8.08
N HIS A 348 -13.61 7.61 -7.37
CA HIS A 348 -14.44 8.69 -7.90
C HIS A 348 -13.76 10.08 -7.85
N GLY A 349 -12.50 10.14 -7.36
CA GLY A 349 -11.73 11.38 -7.30
C GLY A 349 -12.09 12.28 -6.11
N GLU A 350 -12.51 11.69 -5.00
CA GLU A 350 -12.72 12.38 -3.74
C GLU A 350 -11.59 12.07 -2.75
N LEU A 351 -11.15 13.10 -2.03
CA LEU A 351 -10.20 13.00 -0.93
C LEU A 351 -10.90 13.39 0.36
N TRP A 352 -10.88 12.50 1.33
CA TRP A 352 -11.49 12.66 2.64
C TRP A 352 -10.43 12.68 3.74
N ALA A 353 -10.68 13.45 4.81
CA ALA A 353 -9.79 13.52 5.96
C ALA A 353 -10.56 13.49 7.27
N SER A 354 -9.93 12.94 8.28
CA SER A 354 -10.26 13.04 9.69
C SER A 354 -9.03 13.58 10.43
N PHE A 355 -9.24 14.49 11.38
CA PHE A 355 -8.16 15.05 12.19
C PHE A 355 -8.30 14.69 13.68
N ASP A 356 -9.15 13.71 13.98
CA ASP A 356 -9.59 13.28 15.29
C ASP A 356 -9.69 11.74 15.40
N GLU A 357 -8.75 11.03 14.75
CA GLU A 357 -8.67 9.56 14.77
C GLU A 357 -9.93 8.84 14.26
N ALA A 358 -10.53 9.37 13.22
CA ALA A 358 -11.76 8.92 12.57
C ALA A 358 -13.05 9.22 13.35
N ALA A 359 -13.03 10.06 14.39
CA ALA A 359 -14.27 10.45 15.07
C ALA A 359 -15.19 11.25 14.14
N SER A 360 -14.62 12.05 13.22
CA SER A 360 -15.37 12.76 12.19
C SER A 360 -14.59 12.87 10.88
N TRP A 361 -15.31 12.99 9.76
CA TRP A 361 -14.77 13.07 8.41
C TRP A 361 -15.24 14.30 7.67
N GLN A 362 -14.37 14.86 6.85
CA GLN A 362 -14.68 15.93 5.92
C GLN A 362 -14.09 15.67 4.55
N CYS A 363 -14.82 16.05 3.50
CA CYS A 363 -14.30 15.95 2.14
C CYS A 363 -13.40 17.16 1.85
N LEU A 364 -12.10 16.94 1.73
CA LEU A 364 -11.13 18.00 1.43
C LEU A 364 -11.17 18.41 -0.05
N ARG A 365 -11.40 17.45 -0.94
CA ARG A 365 -11.38 17.68 -2.38
C ARG A 365 -12.29 16.73 -3.13
N ARG A 366 -12.89 17.24 -4.21
CA ARG A 366 -13.69 16.48 -5.17
C ARG A 366 -13.24 16.76 -6.59
N LYS A 367 -13.62 15.88 -7.50
CA LYS A 367 -13.38 16.01 -8.95
C LYS A 367 -11.90 15.92 -9.35
N LEU A 368 -11.07 15.21 -8.58
CA LEU A 368 -9.80 14.72 -9.08
C LEU A 368 -10.05 13.55 -10.03
N PRO A 369 -9.10 13.23 -10.91
CA PRO A 369 -9.16 11.96 -11.65
C PRO A 369 -9.20 10.78 -10.69
N GLN A 370 -9.55 9.58 -11.18
CA GLN A 370 -9.52 8.37 -10.39
C GLN A 370 -8.22 8.27 -9.60
N ILE A 371 -8.32 8.18 -8.26
CA ILE A 371 -7.17 8.15 -7.37
C ILE A 371 -6.73 6.70 -7.16
N HIS A 372 -5.44 6.45 -7.29
CA HIS A 372 -4.81 5.15 -7.10
C HIS A 372 -4.19 5.05 -5.71
N ALA A 373 -3.48 6.10 -5.28
CA ALA A 373 -2.80 6.13 -4.00
C ALA A 373 -2.83 7.53 -3.38
N VAL A 374 -2.81 7.57 -2.06
CA VAL A 374 -2.57 8.77 -1.25
C VAL A 374 -1.60 8.43 -0.13
N GLU A 375 -0.54 9.22 0.02
CA GLU A 375 0.42 9.09 1.11
C GLU A 375 0.56 10.43 1.85
N ALA A 376 0.66 10.35 3.17
CA ALA A 376 0.84 11.52 4.04
C ALA A 376 2.27 11.58 4.57
N PHE A 377 2.86 12.75 4.48
CA PHE A 377 4.21 13.02 4.95
C PHE A 377 4.22 14.30 5.78
N GLU A 378 5.04 14.29 6.82
CA GLU A 378 5.33 15.46 7.62
C GLU A 378 6.63 16.09 7.16
N LEU A 379 6.57 17.37 6.83
CA LEU A 379 7.68 18.15 6.31
C LEU A 379 8.57 18.71 7.43
#